data_ab61c469216c4878b82c43b83172970a
#
_entry.id   ab61c469216c4878b82c43b83172970a
#
_cell.length_a   1.000
_cell.length_b   1.000
_cell.length_c   1.000
_cell.angle_alpha   90.00
_cell.angle_beta   90.00
_cell.angle_gamma   90.00
#
_symmetry.space_group_name_H-M   'P 1'
#
loop_
_entity.id
_entity.type
_entity.pdbx_description
1 polymer ?
#
loop_
_entity_poly.entity_id
_entity_poly.type
_entity_poly.pdbx_seq_one_letter_code
_entity_poly.pdbx_strand_id
1 'polypeptide(L)'
;MSRSHRSSGWDLLSLFEERLEESAEMPLFSYLGRNMDVREQYSVQRLHSEAAALAAVLQAQGLKGSVAALVYPPGSGFVIAFLAVIMAGARPAPLCRARSRDWHSIALTLRQCGAAALLVPSAVADSLPAEILTLRALQVLRTDTLQGDAAQWRRPVLASTDTCFIQFTSGSTRSPRGVDISHDNILHNCALIARAFALEEKDVGVSWLPFHHDMGLIGHVLVPLYSGVHNYFLSARDFAARPASWLEAIARYRGSISGAPDFAYALCVERIAQEQAALLDLSCWRVAYCGSERVSASTMARFAQRFAVSGFMPDSLMPCYGMAEATLFISARRGLQIHERDDGRCDVSVGYLDVQRDDPCIRIVSPQEGAECAQREEGEIWVKSRSVARGYFQDDAIDASVFNAWLEHDSGYLRTGDLGYVLDDNLYVTGRLKNVIKRRGRSFHAEDIEGEAMTLLHGQGVARCVAFDLETQGGPALVLLLELDGQIEAERVHARLPELQTRLWYTPGILVSRMLLVPERALPVTTSGKLQRDRSRECFLAGEFSHV
;
A
#
# COMPACT_ATOMS: atom_id res chain seq x y z
N MET A 1 29.82 3.22 -12.43
CA MET A 1 30.14 2.55 -11.14
C MET A 1 28.90 1.87 -10.62
N SER A 2 29.00 0.61 -10.21
CA SER A 2 27.84 -0.20 -9.79
C SER A 2 27.18 0.43 -8.56
N ARG A 3 25.88 0.78 -8.66
CA ARG A 3 25.05 1.35 -7.57
C ARG A 3 24.89 0.43 -6.34
N SER A 4 25.48 -0.77 -6.39
CA SER A 4 25.38 -1.79 -5.34
C SER A 4 26.18 -1.50 -4.04
N HIS A 5 27.01 -0.46 -4.01
CA HIS A 5 27.86 -0.12 -2.85
C HIS A 5 27.34 1.05 -2.00
N ARG A 6 26.17 1.62 -2.34
CA ARG A 6 25.62 2.82 -1.67
C ARG A 6 25.01 2.60 -0.28
N SER A 7 24.98 1.39 0.26
CA SER A 7 24.02 1.08 1.34
C SER A 7 24.56 1.06 2.77
N SER A 8 25.85 0.99 3.03
CA SER A 8 26.32 0.93 4.42
C SER A 8 26.75 2.31 4.95
N GLY A 9 26.00 2.85 5.91
CA GLY A 9 26.32 4.09 6.61
C GLY A 9 25.70 5.37 6.02
N TRP A 10 24.90 5.26 4.93
CA TRP A 10 24.21 6.41 4.32
C TRP A 10 22.86 6.68 4.98
N ASP A 11 22.51 7.96 5.05
CA ASP A 11 21.15 8.41 5.34
C ASP A 11 20.44 8.89 4.05
N LEU A 12 19.16 9.14 4.12
CA LEU A 12 18.39 9.60 2.95
C LEU A 12 18.86 10.96 2.43
N LEU A 13 19.42 11.82 3.30
CA LEU A 13 19.96 13.12 2.87
C LEU A 13 21.23 12.96 2.06
N SER A 14 22.10 11.99 2.40
CA SER A 14 23.29 11.67 1.61
C SER A 14 22.92 11.25 0.19
N LEU A 15 21.84 10.45 0.04
CA LEU A 15 21.30 10.10 -1.26
C LEU A 15 20.78 11.33 -2.01
N PHE A 16 20.07 12.24 -1.32
CA PHE A 16 19.50 13.42 -1.94
C PHE A 16 20.60 14.40 -2.40
N GLU A 17 21.65 14.56 -1.60
CA GLU A 17 22.83 15.38 -1.92
C GLU A 17 23.60 14.80 -3.12
N GLU A 18 23.84 13.47 -3.15
CA GLU A 18 24.45 12.80 -4.32
C GLU A 18 23.62 13.06 -5.59
N ARG A 19 22.28 12.90 -5.49
CA ARG A 19 21.39 13.15 -6.63
C ARG A 19 21.45 14.61 -7.09
N LEU A 20 21.60 15.55 -6.15
CA LEU A 20 21.76 16.96 -6.45
C LEU A 20 23.08 17.21 -7.22
N GLU A 21 24.17 16.55 -6.84
CA GLU A 21 25.46 16.67 -7.53
C GLU A 21 25.44 16.07 -8.93
N GLU A 22 24.77 14.89 -9.10
CA GLU A 22 24.75 14.17 -10.37
C GLU A 22 23.78 14.77 -11.40
N SER A 23 22.62 15.30 -10.96
CA SER A 23 21.50 15.60 -11.86
C SER A 23 20.60 16.75 -11.38
N ALA A 24 21.19 17.85 -10.89
CA ALA A 24 20.48 18.98 -10.29
C ALA A 24 19.29 19.50 -11.10
N GLU A 25 19.46 19.71 -12.39
CA GLU A 25 18.45 20.31 -13.28
C GLU A 25 17.51 19.29 -13.92
N MET A 26 17.77 17.98 -13.74
CA MET A 26 16.91 16.94 -14.33
C MET A 26 15.54 16.93 -13.64
N PRO A 27 14.45 16.88 -14.43
CA PRO A 27 13.12 16.71 -13.89
C PRO A 27 13.01 15.40 -13.09
N LEU A 28 12.56 15.49 -11.84
CA LEU A 28 12.33 14.33 -11.00
C LEU A 28 10.83 14.08 -10.81
N PHE A 29 10.05 15.13 -10.58
CA PHE A 29 8.61 15.02 -10.35
C PHE A 29 7.82 16.00 -11.22
N SER A 30 6.75 15.51 -11.83
CA SER A 30 5.77 16.31 -12.55
C SER A 30 4.37 16.02 -12.07
N TYR A 31 3.59 17.06 -11.73
CA TYR A 31 2.22 16.95 -11.26
C TYR A 31 1.25 17.32 -12.37
N LEU A 32 0.33 16.39 -12.67
CA LEU A 32 -0.60 16.52 -13.77
C LEU A 32 -1.91 17.18 -13.33
N GLY A 33 -2.46 18.02 -14.19
CA GLY A 33 -3.83 18.51 -14.08
C GLY A 33 -4.86 17.49 -14.60
N ARG A 34 -6.16 17.80 -14.45
CA ARG A 34 -7.24 16.94 -14.94
C ARG A 34 -7.20 16.66 -16.44
N ASN A 35 -6.62 17.57 -17.21
CA ASN A 35 -6.46 17.43 -18.67
C ASN A 35 -5.14 16.73 -19.05
N MET A 36 -4.46 16.11 -18.08
CA MET A 36 -3.16 15.47 -18.27
C MET A 36 -2.07 16.45 -18.76
N ASP A 37 -2.18 17.74 -18.53
CA ASP A 37 -1.13 18.73 -18.72
C ASP A 37 -0.24 18.82 -17.46
N VAL A 38 1.05 19.08 -17.65
CA VAL A 38 1.97 19.30 -16.53
C VAL A 38 1.68 20.68 -15.92
N ARG A 39 1.27 20.69 -14.65
CA ARG A 39 0.99 21.92 -13.90
C ARG A 39 2.18 22.40 -13.11
N GLU A 40 2.90 21.47 -12.53
CA GLU A 40 4.09 21.74 -11.75
C GLU A 40 5.16 20.72 -12.10
N GLN A 41 6.41 21.19 -12.17
CA GLN A 41 7.56 20.31 -12.39
C GLN A 41 8.68 20.70 -11.43
N TYR A 42 9.31 19.70 -10.85
CA TYR A 42 10.39 19.84 -9.92
C TYR A 42 11.64 19.14 -10.44
N SER A 43 12.72 19.89 -10.60
CA SER A 43 14.06 19.33 -10.68
C SER A 43 14.56 18.96 -9.28
N VAL A 44 15.63 18.18 -9.21
CA VAL A 44 16.28 17.86 -7.92
C VAL A 44 16.69 19.12 -7.18
N GLN A 45 17.27 20.11 -7.89
CA GLN A 45 17.70 21.40 -7.34
C GLN A 45 16.53 22.18 -6.75
N ARG A 46 15.42 22.30 -7.48
CA ARG A 46 14.25 23.04 -7.02
C ARG A 46 13.66 22.39 -5.78
N LEU A 47 13.52 21.04 -5.81
CA LEU A 47 13.00 20.27 -4.69
C LEU A 47 13.86 20.44 -3.44
N HIS A 48 15.20 20.36 -3.59
CA HIS A 48 16.14 20.54 -2.50
C HIS A 48 16.04 21.95 -1.91
N SER A 49 16.04 22.99 -2.76
CA SER A 49 15.98 24.39 -2.30
C SER A 49 14.70 24.69 -1.51
N GLU A 50 13.53 24.26 -2.01
CA GLU A 50 12.27 24.50 -1.31
C GLU A 50 12.19 23.69 0.00
N ALA A 51 12.67 22.43 0.01
CA ALA A 51 12.74 21.63 1.23
C ALA A 51 13.72 22.21 2.25
N ALA A 52 14.90 22.69 1.82
CA ALA A 52 15.89 23.31 2.70
C ALA A 52 15.38 24.62 3.32
N ALA A 53 14.66 25.45 2.54
CA ALA A 53 14.06 26.68 3.05
C ALA A 53 13.03 26.37 4.16
N LEU A 54 12.15 25.40 3.94
CA LEU A 54 11.20 24.97 4.98
C LEU A 54 11.93 24.33 6.17
N ALA A 55 12.95 23.48 5.93
CA ALA A 55 13.74 22.85 6.98
C ALA A 55 14.42 23.86 7.91
N ALA A 56 14.93 24.99 7.38
CA ALA A 56 15.50 26.05 8.18
C ALA A 56 14.48 26.64 9.17
N VAL A 57 13.23 26.83 8.73
CA VAL A 57 12.16 27.28 9.62
C VAL A 57 11.86 26.23 10.70
N LEU A 58 11.76 24.94 10.32
CA LEU A 58 11.50 23.86 11.27
C LEU A 58 12.62 23.71 12.30
N GLN A 59 13.87 23.91 11.90
CA GLN A 59 15.03 23.95 12.82
C GLN A 59 14.93 25.12 13.79
N ALA A 60 14.55 26.30 13.30
CA ALA A 60 14.35 27.48 14.16
C ALA A 60 13.20 27.29 15.16
N GLN A 61 12.20 26.47 14.84
CA GLN A 61 11.11 26.07 15.74
C GLN A 61 11.51 24.97 16.73
N GLY A 62 12.74 24.47 16.69
CA GLY A 62 13.25 23.47 17.64
C GLY A 62 12.73 22.05 17.42
N LEU A 63 12.30 21.67 16.21
CA LEU A 63 11.70 20.37 15.93
C LEU A 63 12.70 19.22 15.79
N LYS A 64 14.00 19.45 15.90
CA LYS A 64 15.02 18.41 15.84
C LYS A 64 14.71 17.27 16.83
N GLY A 65 14.75 16.03 16.36
CA GLY A 65 14.48 14.83 17.16
C GLY A 65 13.00 14.57 17.48
N SER A 66 12.10 15.48 17.09
CA SER A 66 10.67 15.36 17.34
C SER A 66 9.95 14.63 16.20
N VAL A 67 8.71 14.20 16.46
CA VAL A 67 7.80 13.71 15.41
C VAL A 67 6.99 14.88 14.86
N ALA A 68 6.97 15.01 13.53
CA ALA A 68 6.14 15.98 12.81
C ALA A 68 5.14 15.25 11.90
N ALA A 69 3.86 15.33 12.24
CA ALA A 69 2.81 14.73 11.43
C ALA A 69 2.50 15.58 10.19
N LEU A 70 2.18 14.91 9.09
CA LEU A 70 1.91 15.53 7.80
C LEU A 70 0.49 15.21 7.34
N VAL A 71 -0.35 16.23 7.15
CA VAL A 71 -1.71 16.08 6.60
C VAL A 71 -1.87 17.00 5.39
N TYR A 72 -1.73 16.43 4.21
CA TYR A 72 -1.72 17.18 2.94
C TYR A 72 -2.68 16.60 1.91
N PRO A 73 -3.21 17.44 1.00
CA PRO A 73 -3.72 16.93 -0.25
C PRO A 73 -2.57 16.36 -1.11
N PRO A 74 -2.87 15.48 -2.09
CA PRO A 74 -1.86 15.05 -3.06
C PRO A 74 -1.24 16.23 -3.78
N GLY A 75 0.10 16.27 -3.87
CA GLY A 75 0.83 17.37 -4.54
C GLY A 75 2.25 17.54 -4.02
N SER A 76 2.95 18.49 -4.62
CA SER A 76 4.35 18.85 -4.32
C SER A 76 4.57 19.25 -2.85
N GLY A 77 3.60 19.97 -2.26
CA GLY A 77 3.70 20.44 -0.88
C GLY A 77 3.90 19.30 0.14
N PHE A 78 3.32 18.11 -0.10
CA PHE A 78 3.58 16.94 0.74
C PHE A 78 5.05 16.50 0.65
N VAL A 79 5.57 16.36 -0.57
CA VAL A 79 6.94 15.87 -0.79
C VAL A 79 7.96 16.85 -0.21
N ILE A 80 7.75 18.15 -0.43
CA ILE A 80 8.60 19.21 0.14
C ILE A 80 8.58 19.15 1.68
N ALA A 81 7.39 19.06 2.29
CA ALA A 81 7.26 18.98 3.74
C ALA A 81 7.88 17.71 4.32
N PHE A 82 7.70 16.55 3.66
CA PHE A 82 8.30 15.29 4.06
C PHE A 82 9.83 15.37 4.10
N LEU A 83 10.44 15.84 3.01
CA LEU A 83 11.89 16.01 2.93
C LEU A 83 12.38 17.10 3.90
N ALA A 84 11.66 18.22 4.04
CA ALA A 84 12.02 19.28 4.96
C ALA A 84 12.05 18.84 6.43
N VAL A 85 11.11 17.96 6.84
CA VAL A 85 11.12 17.40 8.20
C VAL A 85 12.37 16.56 8.43
N ILE A 86 12.76 15.71 7.48
CA ILE A 86 14.01 14.93 7.57
C ILE A 86 15.22 15.85 7.56
N MET A 87 15.25 16.85 6.69
CA MET A 87 16.31 17.86 6.62
C MET A 87 16.41 18.72 7.90
N ALA A 88 15.33 18.85 8.65
CA ALA A 88 15.35 19.48 9.97
C ALA A 88 15.87 18.56 11.08
N GLY A 89 16.13 17.28 10.79
CA GLY A 89 16.51 16.27 11.78
C GLY A 89 15.33 15.81 12.64
N ALA A 90 14.10 15.95 12.13
CA ALA A 90 12.87 15.48 12.73
C ALA A 90 12.34 14.23 11.98
N ARG A 91 11.31 13.59 12.52
CA ARG A 91 10.73 12.35 11.98
C ARG A 91 9.37 12.64 11.38
N PRO A 92 9.20 12.58 10.05
CA PRO A 92 7.87 12.77 9.45
C PRO A 92 6.96 11.56 9.73
N ALA A 93 5.69 11.85 10.00
CA ALA A 93 4.62 10.88 10.15
C ALA A 93 3.51 11.22 9.14
N PRO A 94 3.53 10.64 7.93
CA PRO A 94 2.49 10.85 6.93
C PRO A 94 1.15 10.32 7.41
N LEU A 95 0.12 11.19 7.43
CA LEU A 95 -1.23 10.81 7.82
C LEU A 95 -2.20 11.08 6.66
N CYS A 96 -3.23 10.25 6.58
CA CYS A 96 -4.26 10.45 5.59
C CYS A 96 -5.04 11.74 5.86
N ARG A 97 -5.32 12.51 4.80
CA ARG A 97 -6.32 13.58 4.90
C ARG A 97 -7.69 12.97 5.15
N ALA A 98 -8.15 13.11 6.37
CA ALA A 98 -9.43 12.64 6.80
C ALA A 98 -10.60 13.31 6.03
N ARG A 99 -11.65 12.55 5.80
CA ARG A 99 -13.00 13.12 5.71
C ARG A 99 -13.35 13.69 7.09
N SER A 100 -14.33 14.56 7.19
CA SER A 100 -14.70 15.22 8.46
C SER A 100 -14.95 14.28 9.65
N ARG A 101 -15.19 12.98 9.41
CA ARG A 101 -15.39 11.95 10.45
C ARG A 101 -14.10 11.36 11.01
N ASP A 102 -12.96 11.56 10.36
CA ASP A 102 -11.71 10.82 10.67
C ASP A 102 -10.74 11.63 11.55
N TRP A 103 -11.08 12.90 11.88
CA TRP A 103 -10.22 13.73 12.73
C TRP A 103 -10.01 13.14 14.12
N HIS A 104 -10.99 12.41 14.64
CA HIS A 104 -10.83 11.70 15.91
C HIS A 104 -9.70 10.65 15.83
N SER A 105 -9.66 9.86 14.77
CA SER A 105 -8.58 8.89 14.54
C SER A 105 -7.22 9.58 14.39
N ILE A 106 -7.17 10.72 13.70
CA ILE A 106 -5.93 11.52 13.60
C ILE A 106 -5.50 12.02 14.96
N ALA A 107 -6.44 12.56 15.79
CA ALA A 107 -6.10 13.02 17.13
C ALA A 107 -5.52 11.91 18.01
N LEU A 108 -6.07 10.70 17.92
CA LEU A 108 -5.52 9.53 18.61
C LEU A 108 -4.13 9.20 18.11
N THR A 109 -3.91 9.20 16.80
CA THR A 109 -2.59 8.92 16.18
C THR A 109 -1.55 9.96 16.59
N LEU A 110 -1.91 11.26 16.59
CA LEU A 110 -1.03 12.35 17.02
C LEU A 110 -0.59 12.20 18.49
N ARG A 111 -1.53 11.78 19.37
CA ARG A 111 -1.20 11.48 20.78
C ARG A 111 -0.32 10.26 20.90
N GLN A 112 -0.62 9.20 20.17
CA GLN A 112 0.10 7.93 20.22
C GLN A 112 1.56 8.07 19.78
N CYS A 113 1.82 8.85 18.71
CA CYS A 113 3.21 9.06 18.27
C CYS A 113 3.89 10.26 18.95
N GLY A 114 3.24 10.93 19.89
CA GLY A 114 3.82 12.09 20.58
C GLY A 114 4.21 13.21 19.61
N ALA A 115 3.36 13.48 18.59
CA ALA A 115 3.67 14.50 17.59
C ALA A 115 3.84 15.87 18.23
N ALA A 116 5.00 16.51 18.02
CA ALA A 116 5.27 17.87 18.48
C ALA A 116 4.72 18.92 17.49
N ALA A 117 4.62 18.57 16.21
CA ALA A 117 4.08 19.45 15.18
C ALA A 117 3.12 18.73 14.24
N LEU A 118 2.16 19.48 13.73
CA LEU A 118 1.27 19.12 12.63
C LEU A 118 1.52 20.10 11.49
N LEU A 119 2.11 19.63 10.41
CA LEU A 119 2.37 20.38 9.20
C LEU A 119 1.20 20.22 8.23
N VAL A 120 0.63 21.34 7.81
CA VAL A 120 -0.53 21.38 6.93
C VAL A 120 -0.48 22.60 6.01
N PRO A 121 -1.07 22.58 4.81
CA PRO A 121 -1.36 23.80 4.07
C PRO A 121 -2.52 24.58 4.71
N SER A 122 -2.60 25.89 4.47
CA SER A 122 -3.62 26.79 5.03
C SER A 122 -5.05 26.26 4.83
N ALA A 123 -5.36 25.76 3.64
CA ALA A 123 -6.68 25.20 3.34
C ALA A 123 -7.08 23.99 4.22
N VAL A 124 -6.10 23.24 4.74
CA VAL A 124 -6.36 22.16 5.72
C VAL A 124 -6.42 22.75 7.13
N ALA A 125 -5.51 23.68 7.47
CA ALA A 125 -5.47 24.32 8.78
C ALA A 125 -6.78 25.01 9.13
N ASP A 126 -7.41 25.70 8.17
CA ASP A 126 -8.70 26.41 8.35
C ASP A 126 -9.87 25.46 8.62
N SER A 127 -9.72 24.17 8.32
CA SER A 127 -10.74 23.13 8.53
C SER A 127 -10.46 22.21 9.73
N LEU A 128 -9.44 22.51 10.54
CA LEU A 128 -9.09 21.71 11.71
C LEU A 128 -10.15 21.83 12.81
N PRO A 129 -10.63 20.70 13.37
CA PRO A 129 -11.61 20.75 14.47
C PRO A 129 -10.93 21.14 15.80
N ALA A 130 -11.75 21.59 16.75
CA ALA A 130 -11.29 21.96 18.08
C ALA A 130 -10.51 20.82 18.78
N GLU A 131 -10.87 19.57 18.52
CA GLU A 131 -10.18 18.38 19.07
C GLU A 131 -8.68 18.37 18.74
N ILE A 132 -8.29 18.79 17.53
CA ILE A 132 -6.89 18.90 17.12
C ILE A 132 -6.25 20.15 17.74
N LEU A 133 -6.95 21.29 17.65
CA LEU A 133 -6.42 22.59 18.11
C LEU A 133 -6.20 22.65 19.63
N THR A 134 -6.87 21.81 20.39
CA THR A 134 -6.74 21.73 21.86
C THR A 134 -5.72 20.69 22.33
N LEU A 135 -5.03 19.97 21.41
CA LEU A 135 -3.97 19.05 21.80
C LEU A 135 -2.81 19.82 22.43
N ARG A 136 -2.50 19.46 23.70
CA ARG A 136 -1.39 20.08 24.42
C ARG A 136 -0.06 19.76 23.73
N ALA A 137 0.82 20.73 23.64
CA ALA A 137 2.15 20.63 23.04
C ALA A 137 2.19 20.36 21.54
N LEU A 138 1.05 20.32 20.83
CA LEU A 138 1.03 20.21 19.38
C LEU A 138 1.11 21.59 18.73
N GLN A 139 2.14 21.82 17.94
CA GLN A 139 2.30 23.03 17.14
C GLN A 139 1.70 22.83 15.75
N VAL A 140 0.72 23.63 15.36
CA VAL A 140 0.16 23.59 13.99
C VAL A 140 0.90 24.57 13.11
N LEU A 141 1.55 24.08 12.05
CA LEU A 141 2.37 24.87 11.13
C LEU A 141 1.72 24.91 9.73
N ARG A 142 1.39 26.13 9.27
CA ARG A 142 0.85 26.40 7.93
C ARG A 142 1.99 26.54 6.94
N THR A 143 2.42 25.45 6.33
CA THR A 143 3.68 25.40 5.56
C THR A 143 3.69 26.25 4.30
N ASP A 144 2.54 26.50 3.70
CA ASP A 144 2.37 27.36 2.52
C ASP A 144 2.48 28.87 2.82
N THR A 145 2.51 29.25 4.09
CA THR A 145 2.71 30.65 4.52
C THR A 145 4.09 30.89 5.14
N LEU A 146 4.85 29.84 5.41
CA LEU A 146 6.17 29.95 6.00
C LEU A 146 7.19 30.37 4.93
N GLN A 147 7.93 31.40 5.22
CA GLN A 147 9.03 31.85 4.38
C GLN A 147 10.35 31.52 5.09
N GLY A 148 11.13 30.65 4.49
CA GLY A 148 12.47 30.30 4.97
C GLY A 148 13.55 30.69 3.95
N ASP A 149 14.78 30.70 4.42
CA ASP A 149 15.96 30.88 3.58
C ASP A 149 16.76 29.58 3.58
N ALA A 150 16.90 28.93 2.43
CA ALA A 150 17.66 27.70 2.28
C ALA A 150 19.14 27.85 2.73
N ALA A 151 19.72 29.06 2.66
CA ALA A 151 21.09 29.32 3.14
C ALA A 151 21.24 29.21 4.67
N GLN A 152 20.14 29.31 5.40
CA GLN A 152 20.13 29.16 6.87
C GLN A 152 19.99 27.71 7.32
N TRP A 153 19.60 26.79 6.41
CA TRP A 153 19.52 25.36 6.72
C TRP A 153 20.89 24.81 7.13
N ARG A 154 20.89 23.97 8.15
CA ARG A 154 22.10 23.26 8.61
C ARG A 154 21.83 21.76 8.54
N ARG A 155 22.67 21.03 7.78
CA ARG A 155 22.55 19.57 7.66
C ARG A 155 22.62 18.92 9.04
N PRO A 156 21.60 18.13 9.45
CA PRO A 156 21.66 17.40 10.70
C PRO A 156 22.66 16.25 10.59
N VAL A 157 23.22 15.84 11.73
CA VAL A 157 23.96 14.57 11.83
C VAL A 157 22.93 13.47 12.04
N LEU A 158 22.86 12.53 11.12
CA LEU A 158 21.96 11.39 11.14
C LEU A 158 22.77 10.08 11.03
N ALA A 159 22.38 9.09 11.79
CA ALA A 159 22.88 7.71 11.61
C ALA A 159 21.96 6.94 10.64
N SER A 160 22.51 6.01 9.89
CA SER A 160 21.70 5.14 9.02
C SER A 160 20.63 4.34 9.78
N THR A 161 20.86 4.10 11.05
CA THR A 161 19.94 3.41 11.97
C THR A 161 18.89 4.33 12.61
N ASP A 162 18.99 5.67 12.44
CA ASP A 162 17.98 6.58 12.96
C ASP A 162 16.64 6.37 12.21
N THR A 163 15.53 6.69 12.89
CA THR A 163 14.20 6.70 12.28
C THR A 163 14.18 7.72 11.16
N CYS A 164 13.98 7.28 9.92
CA CYS A 164 13.77 8.13 8.76
C CYS A 164 12.36 8.71 8.76
N PHE A 165 11.36 7.85 8.96
CA PHE A 165 9.95 8.25 9.09
C PHE A 165 9.12 7.16 9.77
N ILE A 166 7.89 7.52 10.17
CA ILE A 166 6.94 6.62 10.80
C ILE A 166 5.82 6.35 9.82
N GLN A 167 5.69 5.09 9.33
CA GLN A 167 4.63 4.69 8.42
C GLN A 167 3.45 4.13 9.19
N PHE A 168 2.33 4.85 9.23
CA PHE A 168 1.12 4.32 9.84
C PHE A 168 0.43 3.33 8.93
N THR A 169 0.17 2.14 9.47
CA THR A 169 -0.62 1.10 8.79
C THR A 169 -2.08 1.27 9.13
N SER A 170 -2.94 1.07 8.13
CA SER A 170 -4.40 1.06 8.30
C SER A 170 -4.88 -0.24 8.96
N GLY A 171 -4.10 -0.80 9.90
CA GLY A 171 -4.32 -2.11 10.51
C GLY A 171 -5.79 -2.36 10.88
N SER A 172 -6.15 -3.64 10.91
CA SER A 172 -7.48 -4.12 11.30
C SER A 172 -7.79 -3.93 12.79
N THR A 173 -6.83 -3.43 13.58
CA THR A 173 -6.99 -3.10 15.00
C THR A 173 -7.56 -1.69 15.17
N ARG A 174 -8.22 -1.43 16.31
CA ARG A 174 -8.90 -0.14 16.62
C ARG A 174 -7.98 1.09 16.54
N SER A 175 -6.67 0.90 16.60
CA SER A 175 -5.68 1.98 16.59
C SER A 175 -4.64 1.72 15.50
N PRO A 176 -4.35 2.69 14.59
CA PRO A 176 -3.27 2.57 13.63
C PRO A 176 -1.93 2.36 14.34
N ARG A 177 -1.08 1.46 13.82
CA ARG A 177 0.28 1.27 14.34
C ARG A 177 1.26 2.00 13.44
N GLY A 178 2.19 2.74 14.03
CA GLY A 178 3.28 3.40 13.35
C GLY A 178 4.48 2.48 13.23
N VAL A 179 4.86 2.09 12.02
CA VAL A 179 6.08 1.30 11.77
C VAL A 179 7.29 2.24 11.79
N ASP A 180 8.32 1.90 12.57
CA ASP A 180 9.56 2.68 12.71
C ASP A 180 10.56 2.29 11.61
N ILE A 181 10.58 3.09 10.52
CA ILE A 181 11.43 2.85 9.36
C ILE A 181 12.71 3.68 9.46
N SER A 182 13.86 3.01 9.46
CA SER A 182 15.17 3.66 9.48
C SER A 182 15.64 4.11 8.09
N HIS A 183 16.68 4.96 8.05
CA HIS A 183 17.34 5.32 6.79
C HIS A 183 17.92 4.09 6.08
N ASP A 184 18.50 3.14 6.83
CA ASP A 184 19.03 1.90 6.26
C ASP A 184 17.93 1.03 5.64
N ASN A 185 16.79 0.88 6.32
CA ASN A 185 15.64 0.12 5.81
C ASN A 185 15.18 0.69 4.46
N ILE A 186 15.00 2.01 4.37
CA ILE A 186 14.47 2.62 3.15
C ILE A 186 15.45 2.56 1.98
N LEU A 187 16.74 2.84 2.22
CA LEU A 187 17.74 2.79 1.16
C LEU A 187 17.92 1.36 0.64
N HIS A 188 17.91 0.37 1.55
CA HIS A 188 17.98 -1.03 1.16
C HIS A 188 16.75 -1.46 0.36
N ASN A 189 15.55 -1.08 0.80
CA ASN A 189 14.31 -1.42 0.09
C ASN A 189 14.23 -0.75 -1.29
N CYS A 190 14.65 0.51 -1.42
CA CYS A 190 14.78 1.17 -2.73
C CYS A 190 15.74 0.41 -3.66
N ALA A 191 16.86 -0.09 -3.14
CA ALA A 191 17.80 -0.91 -3.91
C ALA A 191 17.18 -2.24 -4.36
N LEU A 192 16.40 -2.91 -3.49
CA LEU A 192 15.67 -4.13 -3.83
C LEU A 192 14.67 -3.89 -4.96
N ILE A 193 13.86 -2.83 -4.86
CA ILE A 193 12.88 -2.45 -5.89
C ILE A 193 13.59 -2.10 -7.19
N ALA A 194 14.64 -1.27 -7.15
CA ALA A 194 15.38 -0.87 -8.34
C ALA A 194 15.94 -2.09 -9.08
N ARG A 195 16.46 -3.07 -8.34
CA ARG A 195 16.95 -4.34 -8.90
C ARG A 195 15.81 -5.20 -9.45
N ALA A 196 14.74 -5.43 -8.69
CA ALA A 196 13.62 -6.27 -9.09
C ALA A 196 12.91 -5.74 -10.34
N PHE A 197 12.77 -4.42 -10.45
CA PHE A 197 12.14 -3.76 -11.59
C PHE A 197 13.13 -3.48 -12.74
N ALA A 198 14.42 -3.79 -12.54
CA ALA A 198 15.51 -3.47 -13.46
C ALA A 198 15.44 -2.00 -13.90
N LEU A 199 15.41 -1.07 -12.92
CA LEU A 199 15.24 0.36 -13.17
C LEU A 199 16.45 0.95 -13.88
N GLU A 200 16.16 1.74 -14.92
CA GLU A 200 17.14 2.52 -15.68
C GLU A 200 16.77 4.01 -15.63
N GLU A 201 17.72 4.93 -15.79
CA GLU A 201 17.45 6.38 -15.77
C GLU A 201 16.48 6.87 -16.84
N LYS A 202 16.42 6.14 -17.98
CA LYS A 202 15.46 6.42 -19.06
C LYS A 202 14.03 6.03 -18.75
N ASP A 203 13.81 5.27 -17.67
CA ASP A 203 12.47 4.88 -17.26
C ASP A 203 11.64 6.09 -16.84
N VAL A 204 10.34 5.97 -17.03
CA VAL A 204 9.36 6.99 -16.66
C VAL A 204 8.31 6.36 -15.76
N GLY A 205 8.17 6.90 -14.56
CA GLY A 205 7.15 6.51 -13.62
C GLY A 205 5.84 7.27 -13.86
N VAL A 206 4.69 6.60 -13.68
CA VAL A 206 3.37 7.25 -13.63
C VAL A 206 2.60 6.72 -12.44
N SER A 207 2.05 7.59 -11.58
CA SER A 207 1.34 7.17 -10.37
C SER A 207 0.19 8.08 -10.01
N TRP A 208 -0.87 7.47 -9.48
CA TRP A 208 -1.98 8.14 -8.81
C TRP A 208 -2.07 7.75 -7.32
N LEU A 209 -1.15 6.92 -6.84
CA LEU A 209 -1.17 6.39 -5.48
C LEU A 209 -0.97 7.49 -4.44
N PRO A 210 -1.72 7.44 -3.32
CA PRO A 210 -1.59 8.43 -2.25
C PRO A 210 -0.24 8.39 -1.54
N PHE A 211 0.36 9.54 -1.26
CA PHE A 211 1.68 9.65 -0.62
C PHE A 211 1.71 9.28 0.87
N HIS A 212 0.57 9.16 1.54
CA HIS A 212 0.52 8.67 2.92
C HIS A 212 0.54 7.13 3.00
N HIS A 213 0.45 6.45 1.85
CA HIS A 213 0.65 5.01 1.72
C HIS A 213 2.09 4.69 1.31
N ASP A 214 2.62 3.60 1.87
CA ASP A 214 3.95 3.06 1.58
C ASP A 214 4.20 2.90 0.07
N MET A 215 3.27 2.30 -0.67
CA MET A 215 3.39 2.08 -2.11
C MET A 215 3.48 3.39 -2.91
N GLY A 216 2.75 4.44 -2.49
CA GLY A 216 2.82 5.77 -3.10
C GLY A 216 4.07 6.54 -2.69
N LEU A 217 4.40 6.56 -1.40
CA LEU A 217 5.55 7.29 -0.88
C LEU A 217 6.87 6.63 -1.30
N ILE A 218 7.02 5.35 -0.99
CA ILE A 218 8.28 4.66 -1.25
C ILE A 218 8.42 4.38 -2.75
N GLY A 219 7.40 3.77 -3.37
CA GLY A 219 7.47 3.34 -4.78
C GLY A 219 7.59 4.50 -5.78
N HIS A 220 6.98 5.67 -5.48
CA HIS A 220 6.89 6.75 -6.46
C HIS A 220 7.52 8.09 -6.03
N VAL A 221 7.97 8.22 -4.76
CA VAL A 221 8.75 9.39 -4.33
C VAL A 221 10.18 8.98 -4.01
N LEU A 222 10.38 7.99 -3.11
CA LEU A 222 11.72 7.63 -2.65
C LEU A 222 12.49 6.77 -3.64
N VAL A 223 11.84 5.82 -4.33
CA VAL A 223 12.48 5.03 -5.41
C VAL A 223 12.90 5.89 -6.59
N PRO A 224 12.07 6.83 -7.12
CA PRO A 224 12.51 7.79 -8.12
C PRO A 224 13.68 8.67 -7.65
N LEU A 225 13.66 9.16 -6.41
CA LEU A 225 14.78 9.89 -5.84
C LEU A 225 16.07 9.03 -5.80
N TYR A 226 15.94 7.74 -5.44
CA TYR A 226 17.04 6.78 -5.41
C TYR A 226 17.59 6.47 -6.81
N SER A 227 16.71 6.28 -7.80
CA SER A 227 17.07 5.79 -9.13
C SER A 227 17.30 6.89 -10.17
N GLY A 228 16.84 8.14 -9.94
CA GLY A 228 16.84 9.22 -10.90
C GLY A 228 15.73 9.13 -11.96
N VAL A 229 14.75 8.26 -11.76
CA VAL A 229 13.61 8.08 -12.65
C VAL A 229 12.66 9.26 -12.54
N HIS A 230 12.30 9.88 -13.68
CA HIS A 230 11.29 10.93 -13.70
C HIS A 230 9.90 10.35 -13.46
N ASN A 231 9.14 10.89 -12.49
CA ASN A 231 7.81 10.40 -12.15
C ASN A 231 6.72 11.44 -12.36
N TYR A 232 5.64 11.03 -13.03
CA TYR A 232 4.43 11.83 -13.24
C TYR A 232 3.34 11.40 -12.24
N PHE A 233 2.71 12.40 -11.61
CA PHE A 233 1.65 12.17 -10.63
C PHE A 233 0.31 12.72 -11.11
N LEU A 234 -0.72 11.90 -11.00
CA LEU A 234 -2.11 12.33 -11.06
C LEU A 234 -2.79 12.06 -9.71
N SER A 235 -3.94 12.67 -9.46
CA SER A 235 -4.58 12.49 -8.17
C SER A 235 -5.40 11.18 -8.12
N ALA A 236 -5.44 10.52 -6.96
CA ALA A 236 -6.30 9.36 -6.74
C ALA A 236 -7.79 9.67 -7.00
N ARG A 237 -8.21 10.93 -6.77
CA ARG A 237 -9.58 11.38 -7.07
C ARG A 237 -9.87 11.39 -8.56
N ASP A 238 -8.92 11.85 -9.38
CA ASP A 238 -9.08 11.89 -10.84
C ASP A 238 -9.11 10.48 -11.42
N PHE A 239 -8.26 9.57 -10.92
CA PHE A 239 -8.32 8.15 -11.25
C PHE A 239 -9.69 7.54 -10.87
N ALA A 240 -10.15 7.73 -9.63
CA ALA A 240 -11.43 7.17 -9.19
C ALA A 240 -12.63 7.70 -9.99
N ALA A 241 -12.59 8.97 -10.40
CA ALA A 241 -13.63 9.57 -11.23
C ALA A 241 -13.59 9.10 -12.69
N ARG A 242 -12.38 8.87 -13.23
CA ARG A 242 -12.14 8.46 -14.61
C ARG A 242 -10.91 7.56 -14.71
N PRO A 243 -11.07 6.22 -14.55
CA PRO A 243 -9.94 5.28 -14.56
C PRO A 243 -9.06 5.36 -15.81
N ALA A 244 -9.62 5.72 -16.96
CA ALA A 244 -8.90 5.94 -18.21
C ALA A 244 -7.75 6.96 -18.07
N SER A 245 -7.89 7.94 -17.15
CA SER A 245 -6.86 8.96 -16.92
C SER A 245 -5.49 8.38 -16.56
N TRP A 246 -5.45 7.26 -15.85
CA TRP A 246 -4.21 6.56 -15.53
C TRP A 246 -3.52 6.02 -16.79
N LEU A 247 -4.26 5.31 -17.64
CA LEU A 247 -3.72 4.70 -18.85
C LEU A 247 -3.38 5.76 -19.91
N GLU A 248 -4.16 6.84 -19.99
CA GLU A 248 -3.87 8.00 -20.83
C GLU A 248 -2.57 8.70 -20.42
N ALA A 249 -2.32 8.84 -19.11
CA ALA A 249 -1.07 9.40 -18.62
C ALA A 249 0.13 8.48 -18.99
N ILE A 250 -0.02 7.16 -18.85
CA ILE A 250 1.00 6.19 -19.26
C ILE A 250 1.29 6.33 -20.76
N ALA A 251 0.25 6.34 -21.61
CA ALA A 251 0.40 6.48 -23.05
C ALA A 251 1.07 7.81 -23.44
N ARG A 252 0.57 8.94 -22.88
CA ARG A 252 1.02 10.29 -23.23
C ARG A 252 2.47 10.55 -22.82
N TYR A 253 2.88 10.13 -21.62
CA TYR A 253 4.20 10.38 -21.09
C TYR A 253 5.16 9.21 -21.26
N ARG A 254 4.78 8.19 -22.04
CA ARG A 254 5.57 6.99 -22.29
C ARG A 254 5.99 6.30 -20.99
N GLY A 255 5.06 6.21 -20.03
CA GLY A 255 5.29 5.59 -18.74
C GLY A 255 5.73 4.14 -18.87
N SER A 256 6.94 3.83 -18.44
CA SER A 256 7.48 2.47 -18.49
C SER A 256 7.23 1.69 -17.20
N ILE A 257 6.97 2.41 -16.09
CA ILE A 257 6.76 1.84 -14.76
C ILE A 257 5.52 2.47 -14.14
N SER A 258 4.56 1.65 -13.82
CA SER A 258 3.35 2.05 -13.10
C SER A 258 2.72 0.82 -12.46
N GLY A 259 1.92 1.01 -11.44
CA GLY A 259 1.17 -0.08 -10.83
C GLY A 259 0.17 0.39 -9.80
N ALA A 260 -0.63 -0.54 -9.35
CA ALA A 260 -1.74 -0.28 -8.45
C ALA A 260 -2.18 -1.57 -7.74
N PRO A 261 -3.06 -1.50 -6.73
CA PRO A 261 -3.78 -2.67 -6.23
C PRO A 261 -4.69 -3.30 -7.31
N ASP A 262 -5.04 -4.57 -7.11
CA ASP A 262 -5.84 -5.39 -8.05
C ASP A 262 -7.15 -4.71 -8.48
N PHE A 263 -7.85 -4.08 -7.53
CA PHE A 263 -9.11 -3.39 -7.81
C PHE A 263 -8.99 -2.32 -8.90
N ALA A 264 -7.84 -1.68 -9.04
CA ALA A 264 -7.65 -0.62 -10.04
C ALA A 264 -7.55 -1.18 -11.46
N TYR A 265 -6.92 -2.33 -11.61
CA TYR A 265 -6.91 -3.07 -12.87
C TYR A 265 -8.32 -3.55 -13.24
N ALA A 266 -9.06 -4.11 -12.27
CA ALA A 266 -10.46 -4.50 -12.46
C ALA A 266 -11.32 -3.30 -12.90
N LEU A 267 -11.18 -2.15 -12.22
CA LEU A 267 -11.91 -0.94 -12.52
C LEU A 267 -11.63 -0.40 -13.94
N CYS A 268 -10.38 -0.50 -14.40
CA CYS A 268 -10.04 -0.15 -15.79
C CYS A 268 -10.74 -1.08 -16.80
N VAL A 269 -10.77 -2.40 -16.54
CA VAL A 269 -11.47 -3.36 -17.40
C VAL A 269 -12.96 -3.07 -17.47
N GLU A 270 -13.57 -2.69 -16.35
CA GLU A 270 -15.02 -2.44 -16.26
C GLU A 270 -15.45 -1.10 -16.88
N ARG A 271 -14.62 -0.06 -16.71
CA ARG A 271 -15.02 1.32 -17.05
C ARG A 271 -14.49 1.83 -18.39
N ILE A 272 -13.50 1.14 -18.99
CA ILE A 272 -12.90 1.56 -20.26
C ILE A 272 -13.44 0.67 -21.38
N ALA A 273 -14.18 1.26 -22.31
CA ALA A 273 -14.71 0.55 -23.47
C ALA A 273 -13.58 0.12 -24.43
N GLN A 274 -13.85 -0.91 -25.24
CA GLN A 274 -12.85 -1.45 -26.18
C GLN A 274 -12.37 -0.40 -27.20
N GLU A 275 -13.27 0.45 -27.65
CA GLU A 275 -12.98 1.53 -28.59
C GLU A 275 -12.04 2.57 -27.98
N GLN A 276 -12.23 2.87 -26.69
CA GLN A 276 -11.32 3.78 -25.96
C GLN A 276 -9.95 3.14 -25.73
N ALA A 277 -9.93 1.84 -25.39
CA ALA A 277 -8.68 1.10 -25.23
C ALA A 277 -7.85 1.12 -26.53
N ALA A 278 -8.49 0.98 -27.70
CA ALA A 278 -7.83 0.98 -29.00
C ALA A 278 -7.15 2.32 -29.37
N LEU A 279 -7.48 3.41 -28.68
CA LEU A 279 -6.87 4.73 -28.88
C LEU A 279 -5.60 4.95 -28.05
N LEU A 280 -5.29 4.04 -27.12
CA LEU A 280 -4.13 4.14 -26.23
C LEU A 280 -2.92 3.39 -26.84
N ASP A 281 -1.72 3.90 -26.59
CA ASP A 281 -0.48 3.17 -26.83
C ASP A 281 0.20 2.84 -25.48
N LEU A 282 0.03 1.61 -25.02
CA LEU A 282 0.61 1.09 -23.78
C LEU A 282 1.85 0.22 -24.01
N SER A 283 2.40 0.19 -25.21
CA SER A 283 3.58 -0.61 -25.58
C SER A 283 4.84 -0.25 -24.79
N CYS A 284 4.87 0.98 -24.23
CA CYS A 284 5.95 1.47 -23.39
C CYS A 284 5.91 0.91 -21.96
N TRP A 285 4.76 0.41 -21.48
CA TRP A 285 4.57 0.00 -20.10
C TRP A 285 5.24 -1.35 -19.82
N ARG A 286 6.47 -1.28 -19.35
CA ARG A 286 7.37 -2.43 -19.15
C ARG A 286 7.17 -3.14 -17.81
N VAL A 287 6.81 -2.39 -16.76
CA VAL A 287 6.57 -2.88 -15.41
C VAL A 287 5.19 -2.42 -14.95
N ALA A 288 4.22 -3.33 -15.03
CA ALA A 288 2.86 -3.17 -14.55
C ALA A 288 2.71 -3.92 -13.23
N TYR A 289 3.23 -3.33 -12.12
CA TYR A 289 3.21 -4.03 -10.84
C TYR A 289 1.83 -4.01 -10.19
N CYS A 290 1.47 -5.14 -9.55
CA CYS A 290 0.23 -5.29 -8.81
C CYS A 290 0.52 -5.86 -7.42
N GLY A 291 0.05 -5.20 -6.37
CA GLY A 291 0.30 -5.62 -5.00
C GLY A 291 -0.56 -4.89 -3.99
N SER A 292 -0.18 -4.96 -2.72
CA SER A 292 -0.92 -4.33 -1.62
C SER A 292 -2.22 -5.04 -1.20
N GLU A 293 -2.74 -5.94 -2.03
CA GLU A 293 -3.85 -6.87 -1.77
C GLU A 293 -3.60 -8.16 -2.57
N ARG A 294 -4.45 -9.17 -2.37
CA ARG A 294 -4.33 -10.43 -3.12
C ARG A 294 -4.52 -10.17 -4.60
N VAL A 295 -3.55 -10.62 -5.41
CA VAL A 295 -3.60 -10.49 -6.86
C VAL A 295 -4.50 -11.57 -7.46
N SER A 296 -5.49 -11.17 -8.23
CA SER A 296 -6.44 -12.07 -8.89
C SER A 296 -5.94 -12.47 -10.28
N ALA A 297 -5.79 -13.76 -10.51
CA ALA A 297 -5.44 -14.30 -11.84
C ALA A 297 -6.43 -13.86 -12.91
N SER A 298 -7.73 -13.88 -12.60
CA SER A 298 -8.79 -13.49 -13.54
C SER A 298 -8.76 -11.99 -13.86
N THR A 299 -8.52 -11.13 -12.86
CA THR A 299 -8.36 -9.68 -13.07
C THR A 299 -7.20 -9.40 -14.00
N MET A 300 -6.03 -9.98 -13.72
CA MET A 300 -4.83 -9.77 -14.53
C MET A 300 -4.99 -10.26 -15.97
N ALA A 301 -5.57 -11.45 -16.14
CA ALA A 301 -5.83 -12.00 -17.48
C ALA A 301 -6.82 -11.14 -18.29
N ARG A 302 -7.92 -10.71 -17.68
CA ARG A 302 -8.91 -9.82 -18.30
C ARG A 302 -8.29 -8.46 -18.68
N PHE A 303 -7.43 -7.92 -17.82
CA PHE A 303 -6.73 -6.66 -18.11
C PHE A 303 -5.79 -6.82 -19.31
N ALA A 304 -4.95 -7.85 -19.31
CA ALA A 304 -4.04 -8.13 -20.42
C ALA A 304 -4.81 -8.32 -21.75
N GLN A 305 -5.91 -9.07 -21.72
CA GLN A 305 -6.77 -9.27 -22.89
C GLN A 305 -7.43 -7.98 -23.37
N ARG A 306 -8.00 -7.15 -22.46
CA ARG A 306 -8.67 -5.89 -22.79
C ARG A 306 -7.72 -4.91 -23.47
N PHE A 307 -6.50 -4.78 -22.96
CA PHE A 307 -5.53 -3.79 -23.41
C PHE A 307 -4.48 -4.34 -24.41
N ALA A 308 -4.64 -5.57 -24.87
CA ALA A 308 -3.80 -6.12 -25.96
C ALA A 308 -3.88 -5.24 -27.22
N VAL A 309 -5.07 -4.70 -27.55
CA VAL A 309 -5.29 -3.78 -28.66
C VAL A 309 -4.52 -2.46 -28.51
N SER A 310 -4.18 -2.09 -27.27
CA SER A 310 -3.34 -0.92 -26.94
C SER A 310 -1.83 -1.23 -26.95
N GLY A 311 -1.41 -2.42 -27.36
CA GLY A 311 -0.02 -2.86 -27.31
C GLY A 311 0.48 -3.25 -25.92
N PHE A 312 -0.40 -3.43 -24.93
CA PHE A 312 -0.01 -3.91 -23.61
C PHE A 312 0.47 -5.36 -23.68
N MET A 313 1.64 -5.61 -23.12
CA MET A 313 2.27 -6.94 -23.12
C MET A 313 1.95 -7.68 -21.81
N PRO A 314 1.41 -8.91 -21.85
CA PRO A 314 1.14 -9.70 -20.64
C PRO A 314 2.37 -9.90 -19.74
N ASP A 315 3.57 -10.02 -20.33
CA ASP A 315 4.84 -10.17 -19.62
C ASP A 315 5.26 -8.90 -18.86
N SER A 316 4.57 -7.77 -19.07
CA SER A 316 4.76 -6.56 -18.28
C SER A 316 4.11 -6.65 -16.90
N LEU A 317 3.13 -7.55 -16.71
CA LEU A 317 2.52 -7.79 -15.42
C LEU A 317 3.57 -8.24 -14.41
N MET A 318 3.51 -7.67 -13.21
CA MET A 318 4.46 -7.94 -12.15
C MET A 318 3.75 -8.01 -10.78
N PRO A 319 3.15 -9.17 -10.46
CA PRO A 319 2.62 -9.40 -9.13
C PRO A 319 3.70 -9.23 -8.06
N CYS A 320 3.37 -8.48 -6.98
CA CYS A 320 4.30 -8.12 -5.92
C CYS A 320 3.70 -8.43 -4.55
N TYR A 321 4.58 -8.74 -3.60
CA TYR A 321 4.25 -8.87 -2.20
C TYR A 321 5.10 -7.93 -1.36
N GLY A 322 4.47 -7.37 -0.32
CA GLY A 322 5.13 -6.49 0.62
C GLY A 322 4.19 -5.93 1.67
N MET A 323 4.77 -5.27 2.66
CA MET A 323 4.07 -4.66 3.79
C MET A 323 4.95 -3.59 4.44
N ALA A 324 4.32 -2.68 5.19
CA ALA A 324 5.03 -1.59 5.84
C ALA A 324 6.07 -2.07 6.87
N GLU A 325 5.81 -3.20 7.56
CA GLU A 325 6.70 -3.79 8.53
C GLU A 325 8.02 -4.31 7.89
N ALA A 326 8.01 -4.55 6.56
CA ALA A 326 9.21 -4.79 5.76
C ALA A 326 9.55 -3.56 4.88
N THR A 327 9.26 -2.36 5.36
CA THR A 327 9.38 -1.07 4.67
C THR A 327 8.35 -0.95 3.55
N LEU A 328 8.39 -1.77 2.51
CA LEU A 328 7.41 -1.91 1.45
C LEU A 328 7.55 -3.26 0.75
N PHE A 329 8.64 -3.47 0.02
CA PHE A 329 8.83 -4.54 -0.94
C PHE A 329 9.52 -5.75 -0.31
N ILE A 330 8.95 -6.92 -0.52
CA ILE A 330 9.52 -8.21 -0.13
C ILE A 330 9.89 -9.01 -1.39
N SER A 331 8.93 -9.21 -2.30
CA SER A 331 9.16 -10.02 -3.49
C SER A 331 8.28 -9.57 -4.66
N ALA A 332 8.69 -9.95 -5.87
CA ALA A 332 7.93 -9.78 -7.09
C ALA A 332 8.27 -10.87 -8.10
N ARG A 333 7.34 -11.11 -9.03
CA ARG A 333 7.56 -11.97 -10.18
C ARG A 333 7.16 -11.26 -11.46
N ARG A 334 8.05 -11.24 -12.44
CA ARG A 334 7.72 -10.76 -13.78
C ARG A 334 6.95 -11.81 -14.56
N GLY A 335 5.91 -11.39 -15.24
CA GLY A 335 4.96 -12.27 -15.91
C GLY A 335 3.96 -12.91 -14.92
N LEU A 336 2.88 -13.43 -15.45
CA LEU A 336 1.81 -14.04 -14.65
C LEU A 336 2.04 -15.55 -14.54
N GLN A 337 2.51 -16.00 -13.37
CA GLN A 337 2.61 -17.42 -13.04
C GLN A 337 1.45 -17.82 -12.15
N ILE A 338 0.65 -18.77 -12.60
CA ILE A 338 -0.54 -19.23 -11.90
C ILE A 338 -0.34 -20.70 -11.49
N HIS A 339 -0.71 -21.02 -10.25
CA HIS A 339 -0.83 -22.38 -9.77
C HIS A 339 -2.31 -22.68 -9.51
N GLU A 340 -2.85 -23.69 -10.21
CA GLU A 340 -4.17 -24.21 -9.97
C GLU A 340 -4.10 -25.29 -8.87
N ARG A 341 -4.82 -25.07 -7.78
CA ARG A 341 -4.90 -26.01 -6.67
C ARG A 341 -5.83 -27.18 -6.99
N ASP A 342 -5.72 -28.26 -6.23
CA ASP A 342 -6.57 -29.46 -6.35
C ASP A 342 -8.08 -29.15 -6.20
N ASP A 343 -8.43 -28.06 -5.56
CA ASP A 343 -9.83 -27.59 -5.38
C ASP A 343 -10.29 -26.62 -6.49
N GLY A 344 -9.49 -26.44 -7.55
CA GLY A 344 -9.79 -25.61 -8.71
C GLY A 344 -9.56 -24.12 -8.50
N ARG A 345 -9.02 -23.71 -7.35
CA ARG A 345 -8.63 -22.31 -7.11
C ARG A 345 -7.30 -21.98 -7.78
N CYS A 346 -7.14 -20.73 -8.21
CA CYS A 346 -5.94 -20.24 -8.85
C CYS A 346 -5.22 -19.23 -7.95
N ASP A 347 -3.99 -19.54 -7.57
CA ASP A 347 -3.08 -18.61 -6.89
C ASP A 347 -2.09 -18.00 -7.87
N VAL A 348 -1.75 -16.73 -7.65
CA VAL A 348 -0.77 -16.00 -8.45
C VAL A 348 0.54 -15.93 -7.68
N SER A 349 1.64 -16.28 -8.34
CA SER A 349 2.97 -16.09 -7.77
C SER A 349 3.28 -14.61 -7.61
N VAL A 350 3.67 -14.21 -6.42
CA VAL A 350 4.07 -12.83 -6.07
C VAL A 350 5.57 -12.70 -5.81
N GLY A 351 6.35 -13.72 -6.11
CA GLY A 351 7.80 -13.69 -5.97
C GLY A 351 8.46 -14.93 -6.51
N TYR A 352 9.68 -14.75 -6.97
CA TYR A 352 10.62 -15.82 -7.24
C TYR A 352 11.69 -15.78 -6.17
N LEU A 353 11.84 -16.88 -5.46
CA LEU A 353 12.83 -17.01 -4.39
C LEU A 353 14.15 -17.47 -5.02
N ASP A 354 15.07 -16.55 -5.18
CA ASP A 354 16.42 -16.89 -5.58
C ASP A 354 17.18 -17.42 -4.35
N VAL A 355 17.26 -18.75 -4.23
CA VAL A 355 17.94 -19.45 -3.11
C VAL A 355 19.43 -19.07 -2.97
N GLN A 356 20.04 -18.45 -3.99
CA GLN A 356 21.41 -17.92 -3.91
C GLN A 356 21.47 -16.51 -3.30
N ARG A 357 20.33 -15.90 -2.99
CA ARG A 357 20.22 -14.57 -2.40
C ARG A 357 19.60 -14.65 -1.02
N ASP A 358 20.39 -14.30 -0.02
CA ASP A 358 19.99 -14.36 1.38
C ASP A 358 19.14 -13.15 1.82
N ASP A 359 18.87 -12.15 0.95
CA ASP A 359 18.15 -10.94 1.29
C ASP A 359 17.22 -10.46 0.16
N PRO A 360 15.89 -10.52 0.35
CA PRO A 360 15.20 -11.04 1.54
C PRO A 360 15.21 -12.58 1.64
N CYS A 361 15.45 -13.09 2.85
CA CYS A 361 15.28 -14.49 3.16
C CYS A 361 13.82 -14.74 3.58
N ILE A 362 13.11 -15.60 2.84
CA ILE A 362 11.70 -15.93 3.10
C ILE A 362 11.60 -17.39 3.53
N ARG A 363 10.83 -17.65 4.59
CA ARG A 363 10.53 -19.00 5.11
C ARG A 363 9.03 -19.15 5.29
N ILE A 364 8.53 -20.36 5.06
CA ILE A 364 7.15 -20.72 5.35
C ILE A 364 7.16 -21.54 6.62
N VAL A 365 6.47 -21.09 7.66
CA VAL A 365 6.55 -21.66 9.01
C VAL A 365 5.16 -22.10 9.47
N SER A 366 5.05 -23.34 9.93
CA SER A 366 3.81 -23.87 10.51
C SER A 366 3.41 -23.06 11.74
N PRO A 367 2.24 -22.41 11.76
CA PRO A 367 1.78 -21.64 12.91
C PRO A 367 1.52 -22.51 14.16
N GLN A 368 1.37 -23.83 13.97
CA GLN A 368 1.10 -24.79 15.06
C GLN A 368 2.38 -25.37 15.63
N GLU A 369 3.33 -25.74 14.78
CA GLU A 369 4.55 -26.47 15.16
C GLU A 369 5.75 -25.55 15.34
N GLY A 370 5.73 -24.35 14.72
CA GLY A 370 6.86 -23.42 14.72
C GLY A 370 8.06 -23.93 13.90
N ALA A 371 7.84 -24.91 13.03
CA ALA A 371 8.85 -25.50 12.15
C ALA A 371 8.65 -25.05 10.70
N GLU A 372 9.70 -25.11 9.88
CA GLU A 372 9.61 -24.79 8.45
C GLU A 372 8.77 -25.85 7.72
N CYS A 373 7.83 -25.37 6.89
CA CYS A 373 6.95 -26.20 6.09
C CYS A 373 7.65 -26.79 4.86
N ALA A 374 7.20 -27.95 4.41
CA ALA A 374 7.62 -28.52 3.13
C ALA A 374 7.07 -27.71 1.94
N GLN A 375 7.62 -27.94 0.73
CA GLN A 375 7.04 -27.35 -0.50
C GLN A 375 5.56 -27.72 -0.64
N ARG A 376 4.75 -26.76 -1.10
CA ARG A 376 3.27 -26.83 -1.21
C ARG A 376 2.50 -26.83 0.11
N GLU A 377 3.17 -26.93 1.23
CA GLU A 377 2.52 -26.85 2.53
C GLU A 377 2.33 -25.39 2.93
N GLU A 378 1.10 -25.04 3.32
CA GLU A 378 0.74 -23.69 3.72
C GLU A 378 1.18 -23.41 5.15
N GLY A 379 1.85 -22.28 5.34
CA GLY A 379 2.25 -21.77 6.65
C GLY A 379 2.30 -20.25 6.68
N GLU A 380 2.71 -19.70 7.81
CA GLU A 380 2.95 -18.26 7.95
C GLU A 380 4.23 -17.87 7.19
N ILE A 381 4.15 -16.79 6.41
CA ILE A 381 5.30 -16.24 5.71
C ILE A 381 6.16 -15.47 6.71
N TRP A 382 7.40 -15.91 6.89
CA TRP A 382 8.40 -15.23 7.72
C TRP A 382 9.47 -14.62 6.85
N VAL A 383 9.90 -13.39 7.19
CA VAL A 383 10.84 -12.62 6.36
C VAL A 383 11.99 -12.11 7.20
N LYS A 384 13.22 -12.34 6.75
CA LYS A 384 14.42 -11.73 7.32
C LYS A 384 15.12 -10.92 6.24
N SER A 385 15.29 -9.62 6.49
CA SER A 385 15.87 -8.66 5.54
C SER A 385 16.32 -7.39 6.26
N ARG A 386 17.29 -6.70 5.70
CA ARG A 386 17.64 -5.33 6.12
C ARG A 386 16.50 -4.34 5.90
N SER A 387 15.49 -4.70 5.08
CA SER A 387 14.27 -3.91 4.89
C SER A 387 13.25 -4.09 6.01
N VAL A 388 13.39 -5.09 6.89
CA VAL A 388 12.51 -5.27 8.04
C VAL A 388 12.72 -4.10 9.01
N ALA A 389 11.62 -3.44 9.36
CA ALA A 389 11.62 -2.32 10.28
C ALA A 389 12.09 -2.72 11.68
N ARG A 390 12.49 -1.77 12.49
CA ARG A 390 12.96 -2.04 13.85
C ARG A 390 11.84 -2.51 14.78
N GLY A 391 10.60 -2.12 14.49
CA GLY A 391 9.44 -2.41 15.32
C GLY A 391 8.31 -1.43 15.06
N TYR A 392 7.32 -1.47 15.96
CA TYR A 392 6.29 -0.44 16.00
C TYR A 392 6.74 0.71 16.91
N PHE A 393 6.64 1.93 16.44
CA PHE A 393 7.08 3.12 17.14
C PHE A 393 6.42 3.24 18.52
N GLN A 394 7.20 3.22 19.59
CA GLN A 394 6.77 3.27 21.00
C GLN A 394 5.88 2.07 21.46
N ASP A 395 6.06 0.88 20.88
CA ASP A 395 5.30 -0.33 21.25
C ASP A 395 6.21 -1.56 21.42
N ASP A 396 7.16 -1.48 22.36
CA ASP A 396 8.20 -2.51 22.61
C ASP A 396 7.61 -3.88 22.99
N ALA A 397 6.38 -3.93 23.53
CA ALA A 397 5.80 -5.17 24.03
C ALA A 397 5.42 -6.16 22.91
N ILE A 398 5.09 -5.66 21.73
CA ILE A 398 4.69 -6.48 20.57
C ILE A 398 5.89 -6.82 19.69
N ASP A 399 6.93 -5.98 19.68
CA ASP A 399 8.06 -6.07 18.77
C ASP A 399 8.81 -7.40 18.86
N ALA A 400 9.06 -7.91 20.05
CA ALA A 400 9.82 -9.16 20.24
C ALA A 400 9.15 -10.38 19.59
N SER A 401 7.81 -10.43 19.56
CA SER A 401 7.07 -11.57 18.99
C SER A 401 6.83 -11.46 17.49
N VAL A 402 6.90 -10.24 16.93
CA VAL A 402 6.62 -9.95 15.52
C VAL A 402 7.88 -9.74 14.71
N PHE A 403 8.82 -8.90 15.19
CA PHE A 403 10.00 -8.48 14.43
C PHE A 403 11.28 -9.25 14.74
N ASN A 404 11.29 -10.10 15.76
CA ASN A 404 12.48 -10.85 16.13
C ASN A 404 12.14 -12.32 16.45
N ALA A 405 11.34 -12.93 15.60
CA ALA A 405 10.98 -14.33 15.75
C ALA A 405 12.20 -15.24 15.52
N TRP A 406 12.17 -16.39 16.18
CA TRP A 406 13.18 -17.44 16.10
C TRP A 406 12.67 -18.61 15.29
N LEU A 407 13.46 -19.04 14.31
CA LEU A 407 13.25 -20.29 13.60
C LEU A 407 14.47 -21.19 13.87
N GLU A 408 14.27 -22.28 14.59
CA GLU A 408 15.34 -23.16 15.07
C GLU A 408 16.42 -22.39 15.86
N HIS A 409 17.60 -22.20 15.27
CA HIS A 409 18.75 -21.50 15.86
C HIS A 409 18.99 -20.12 15.25
N ASP A 410 18.12 -19.64 14.34
CA ASP A 410 18.25 -18.36 13.65
C ASP A 410 17.15 -17.40 14.08
N SER A 411 17.51 -16.14 14.37
CA SER A 411 16.60 -15.10 14.85
C SER A 411 16.50 -13.93 13.87
N GLY A 412 15.62 -12.98 14.17
CA GLY A 412 15.46 -11.75 13.39
C GLY A 412 14.46 -11.88 12.24
N TYR A 413 13.57 -12.87 12.29
CA TYR A 413 12.48 -12.99 11.35
C TYR A 413 11.31 -12.10 11.73
N LEU A 414 10.79 -11.38 10.75
CA LEU A 414 9.48 -10.74 10.80
C LEU A 414 8.40 -11.81 10.57
N ARG A 415 7.47 -11.93 11.49
CA ARG A 415 6.23 -12.69 11.32
C ARG A 415 5.20 -11.80 10.64
N THR A 416 4.90 -12.10 9.38
CA THR A 416 4.04 -11.22 8.58
C THR A 416 2.56 -11.33 8.96
N GLY A 417 2.15 -12.44 9.55
CA GLY A 417 0.75 -12.78 9.76
C GLY A 417 0.02 -13.12 8.46
N ASP A 418 0.72 -13.14 7.32
CA ASP A 418 0.19 -13.60 6.04
C ASP A 418 0.52 -15.09 5.85
N LEU A 419 -0.39 -15.83 5.24
CA LEU A 419 -0.23 -17.24 4.91
C LEU A 419 0.16 -17.41 3.45
N GLY A 420 0.94 -18.44 3.19
CA GLY A 420 1.36 -18.78 1.85
C GLY A 420 2.12 -20.10 1.79
N TYR A 421 2.57 -20.44 0.61
CA TYR A 421 3.40 -21.60 0.35
C TYR A 421 4.42 -21.32 -0.75
N VAL A 422 5.43 -22.15 -0.84
CA VAL A 422 6.44 -22.13 -1.91
C VAL A 422 6.26 -23.36 -2.79
N LEU A 423 6.28 -23.14 -4.10
CA LEU A 423 6.25 -24.19 -5.12
C LEU A 423 7.18 -23.80 -6.27
N ASP A 424 8.15 -24.66 -6.58
CA ASP A 424 9.13 -24.46 -7.65
C ASP A 424 9.77 -23.04 -7.57
N ASP A 425 10.26 -22.69 -6.38
CA ASP A 425 10.85 -21.38 -6.04
C ASP A 425 9.90 -20.17 -6.22
N ASN A 426 8.61 -20.40 -6.37
CA ASN A 426 7.61 -19.34 -6.44
C ASN A 426 6.86 -19.21 -5.12
N LEU A 427 6.72 -17.97 -4.64
CA LEU A 427 5.92 -17.63 -3.46
C LEU A 427 4.47 -17.35 -3.87
N TYR A 428 3.54 -18.00 -3.19
CA TYR A 428 2.10 -17.82 -3.34
C TYR A 428 1.50 -17.37 -2.01
N VAL A 429 0.84 -16.22 -1.99
CA VAL A 429 0.14 -15.70 -0.81
C VAL A 429 -1.32 -16.12 -0.87
N THR A 430 -1.80 -16.80 0.17
CA THR A 430 -3.14 -17.40 0.21
C THR A 430 -4.15 -16.59 1.02
N GLY A 431 -3.69 -15.89 2.05
CA GLY A 431 -4.56 -15.06 2.90
C GLY A 431 -3.87 -14.58 4.14
N ARG A 432 -4.64 -14.19 5.16
CA ARG A 432 -4.13 -13.78 6.47
C ARG A 432 -4.47 -14.77 7.55
N LEU A 433 -3.51 -15.07 8.42
CA LEU A 433 -3.67 -16.00 9.53
C LEU A 433 -4.90 -15.68 10.40
N LYS A 434 -5.13 -14.41 10.71
CA LYS A 434 -6.28 -13.94 11.50
C LYS A 434 -7.63 -14.00 10.77
N ASN A 435 -7.62 -14.08 9.44
CA ASN A 435 -8.82 -14.15 8.60
C ASN A 435 -9.22 -15.59 8.25
N VAL A 436 -8.48 -16.58 8.78
CA VAL A 436 -8.80 -17.98 8.57
C VAL A 436 -10.07 -18.35 9.34
N ILE A 437 -11.04 -18.84 8.61
CA ILE A 437 -12.32 -19.31 9.12
C ILE A 437 -12.21 -20.83 9.34
N LYS A 438 -12.31 -21.28 10.60
CA LYS A 438 -12.22 -22.70 10.93
C LYS A 438 -13.62 -23.31 11.03
N ARG A 439 -13.90 -24.33 10.21
CA ARG A 439 -15.18 -25.05 10.20
C ARG A 439 -14.96 -26.55 10.08
N ARG A 440 -15.51 -27.31 11.04
CA ARG A 440 -15.48 -28.79 11.04
C ARG A 440 -14.09 -29.36 10.76
N GLY A 441 -13.05 -28.79 11.39
CA GLY A 441 -11.66 -29.22 11.21
C GLY A 441 -10.99 -28.78 9.91
N ARG A 442 -11.68 -28.00 9.06
CA ARG A 442 -11.11 -27.40 7.85
C ARG A 442 -10.88 -25.90 8.04
N SER A 443 -9.85 -25.39 7.38
CA SER A 443 -9.53 -23.96 7.32
C SER A 443 -9.96 -23.39 5.97
N PHE A 444 -10.56 -22.21 5.99
CA PHE A 444 -11.02 -21.48 4.79
C PHE A 444 -10.50 -20.05 4.88
N HIS A 445 -9.99 -19.52 3.80
CA HIS A 445 -9.65 -18.11 3.72
C HIS A 445 -10.90 -17.28 3.41
N ALA A 446 -11.11 -16.22 4.16
CA ALA A 446 -12.24 -15.33 3.92
C ALA A 446 -12.21 -14.74 2.50
N GLU A 447 -11.01 -14.47 2.01
CA GLU A 447 -10.74 -13.96 0.66
C GLU A 447 -11.20 -14.92 -0.45
N ASP A 448 -11.15 -16.22 -0.23
CA ASP A 448 -11.64 -17.22 -1.20
C ASP A 448 -13.17 -17.21 -1.28
N ILE A 449 -13.84 -17.08 -0.13
CA ILE A 449 -15.30 -16.98 -0.06
C ILE A 449 -15.78 -15.71 -0.76
N GLU A 450 -15.09 -14.61 -0.51
CA GLU A 450 -15.33 -13.31 -1.15
C GLU A 450 -15.11 -13.38 -2.67
N GLY A 451 -14.01 -14.01 -3.11
CA GLY A 451 -13.68 -14.18 -4.52
C GLY A 451 -14.73 -15.01 -5.28
N GLU A 452 -15.22 -16.12 -4.68
CA GLU A 452 -16.29 -16.92 -5.26
C GLU A 452 -17.61 -16.15 -5.36
N ALA A 453 -17.96 -15.40 -4.30
CA ALA A 453 -19.14 -14.55 -4.29
C ALA A 453 -19.07 -13.47 -5.39
N MET A 454 -17.95 -12.77 -5.50
CA MET A 454 -17.75 -11.74 -6.51
C MET A 454 -17.72 -12.29 -7.93
N THR A 455 -17.19 -13.50 -8.14
CA THR A 455 -17.19 -14.17 -9.44
C THR A 455 -18.62 -14.47 -9.90
N LEU A 456 -19.45 -15.04 -9.02
CA LEU A 456 -20.85 -15.36 -9.36
C LEU A 456 -21.71 -14.12 -9.56
N LEU A 457 -21.48 -13.09 -8.74
CA LEU A 457 -22.29 -11.87 -8.71
C LEU A 457 -21.74 -10.75 -9.59
N HIS A 458 -20.72 -11.05 -10.41
CA HIS A 458 -20.14 -10.09 -11.34
C HIS A 458 -21.19 -9.53 -12.30
N GLY A 459 -21.32 -8.19 -12.35
CA GLY A 459 -22.32 -7.52 -13.18
C GLY A 459 -23.79 -7.72 -12.72
N GLN A 460 -24.01 -8.33 -11.55
CA GLN A 460 -25.34 -8.52 -10.98
C GLN A 460 -25.73 -7.45 -9.95
N GLY A 461 -24.89 -6.43 -9.73
CA GLY A 461 -25.21 -5.34 -8.82
C GLY A 461 -24.58 -5.42 -7.44
N VAL A 462 -23.53 -6.22 -7.29
CA VAL A 462 -22.70 -6.27 -6.10
C VAL A 462 -21.37 -5.59 -6.39
N ALA A 463 -21.07 -4.53 -5.63
CA ALA A 463 -19.83 -3.78 -5.75
C ALA A 463 -18.68 -4.40 -4.95
N ARG A 464 -18.99 -4.95 -3.77
CA ARG A 464 -18.02 -5.52 -2.82
C ARG A 464 -18.67 -6.58 -1.96
N CYS A 465 -17.85 -7.47 -1.40
CA CYS A 465 -18.32 -8.36 -0.35
C CYS A 465 -17.26 -8.53 0.75
N VAL A 466 -17.70 -8.90 1.94
CA VAL A 466 -16.82 -9.22 3.07
C VAL A 466 -17.37 -10.41 3.84
N ALA A 467 -16.50 -11.39 4.10
CA ALA A 467 -16.80 -12.60 4.86
C ALA A 467 -16.08 -12.56 6.22
N PHE A 468 -16.77 -12.92 7.29
CA PHE A 468 -16.16 -13.04 8.61
C PHE A 468 -16.93 -13.99 9.53
N ASP A 469 -16.21 -14.48 10.54
CA ASP A 469 -16.77 -15.34 11.58
C ASP A 469 -17.32 -14.56 12.76
N LEU A 470 -18.39 -15.10 13.32
CA LEU A 470 -18.97 -14.68 14.60
C LEU A 470 -19.14 -15.88 15.52
N GLU A 471 -18.78 -15.71 16.78
CA GLU A 471 -19.22 -16.60 17.84
C GLU A 471 -20.65 -16.22 18.26
N THR A 472 -21.56 -17.18 18.18
CA THR A 472 -22.96 -17.00 18.59
C THR A 472 -23.34 -18.04 19.64
N GLN A 473 -24.49 -17.84 20.34
CA GLN A 473 -25.00 -18.83 21.30
C GLN A 473 -25.26 -20.20 20.67
N GLY A 474 -25.49 -20.26 19.36
CA GLY A 474 -25.67 -21.49 18.58
C GLY A 474 -24.36 -22.06 17.99
N GLY A 475 -23.20 -21.51 18.37
CA GLY A 475 -21.89 -21.85 17.81
C GLY A 475 -21.42 -20.84 16.76
N PRO A 476 -20.28 -21.13 16.12
CA PRO A 476 -19.68 -20.20 15.17
C PRO A 476 -20.51 -20.05 13.90
N ALA A 477 -20.84 -18.81 13.53
CA ALA A 477 -21.61 -18.42 12.35
C ALA A 477 -20.74 -17.67 11.35
N LEU A 478 -20.81 -18.05 10.07
CA LEU A 478 -20.20 -17.34 8.97
C LEU A 478 -21.18 -16.31 8.41
N VAL A 479 -20.76 -15.06 8.36
CA VAL A 479 -21.52 -13.96 7.79
C VAL A 479 -20.86 -13.49 6.49
N LEU A 480 -21.67 -13.25 5.46
CA LEU A 480 -21.28 -12.64 4.21
C LEU A 480 -22.11 -11.36 4.00
N LEU A 481 -21.45 -10.20 3.97
CA LEU A 481 -22.07 -8.93 3.62
C LEU A 481 -21.79 -8.63 2.15
N LEU A 482 -22.83 -8.24 1.42
CA LEU A 482 -22.79 -7.92 -0.01
C LEU A 482 -23.21 -6.47 -0.20
N GLU A 483 -22.28 -5.60 -0.57
CA GLU A 483 -22.54 -4.19 -0.83
C GLU A 483 -23.12 -4.03 -2.23
N LEU A 484 -24.29 -3.40 -2.29
CA LEU A 484 -24.95 -3.14 -3.57
C LEU A 484 -24.23 -2.03 -4.36
N ASP A 485 -24.18 -2.21 -5.67
CA ASP A 485 -23.91 -1.13 -6.60
C ASP A 485 -25.22 -0.34 -6.78
N GLY A 486 -25.27 0.90 -6.34
CA GLY A 486 -26.48 1.74 -6.23
C GLY A 486 -27.34 1.90 -7.50
N GLN A 487 -27.03 1.19 -8.56
CA GLN A 487 -27.75 1.19 -9.85
C GLN A 487 -28.68 -0.02 -10.05
N ILE A 488 -28.69 -1.00 -9.14
CA ILE A 488 -29.41 -2.25 -9.34
C ILE A 488 -30.33 -2.57 -8.14
N GLU A 489 -31.52 -3.11 -8.45
CA GLU A 489 -32.51 -3.50 -7.46
C GLU A 489 -32.02 -4.68 -6.60
N ALA A 490 -32.15 -4.57 -5.29
CA ALA A 490 -31.75 -5.60 -4.30
C ALA A 490 -32.38 -6.96 -4.59
N GLU A 491 -33.60 -6.97 -5.13
CA GLU A 491 -34.33 -8.20 -5.51
C GLU A 491 -33.58 -9.06 -6.51
N ARG A 492 -32.86 -8.46 -7.44
CA ARG A 492 -32.06 -9.17 -8.44
C ARG A 492 -30.89 -9.92 -7.79
N VAL A 493 -30.24 -9.32 -6.82
CA VAL A 493 -29.16 -9.97 -6.05
C VAL A 493 -29.75 -11.03 -5.14
N HIS A 494 -30.88 -10.76 -4.47
CA HIS A 494 -31.57 -11.73 -3.62
C HIS A 494 -31.91 -13.02 -4.37
N ALA A 495 -32.36 -12.95 -5.62
CA ALA A 495 -32.66 -14.10 -6.45
C ALA A 495 -31.45 -15.02 -6.70
N ARG A 496 -30.22 -14.50 -6.56
CA ARG A 496 -28.97 -15.25 -6.79
C ARG A 496 -28.37 -15.85 -5.51
N LEU A 497 -28.82 -15.45 -4.32
CA LEU A 497 -28.24 -15.94 -3.06
C LEU A 497 -28.33 -17.47 -2.87
N PRO A 498 -29.42 -18.16 -3.26
CA PRO A 498 -29.46 -19.62 -3.20
C PRO A 498 -28.40 -20.29 -4.09
N GLU A 499 -28.15 -19.75 -5.28
CA GLU A 499 -27.11 -20.25 -6.17
C GLU A 499 -25.71 -20.01 -5.58
N LEU A 500 -25.49 -18.83 -5.01
CA LEU A 500 -24.24 -18.52 -4.30
C LEU A 500 -24.02 -19.50 -3.13
N GLN A 501 -25.05 -19.76 -2.31
CA GLN A 501 -24.95 -20.72 -1.22
C GLN A 501 -24.61 -22.12 -1.73
N THR A 502 -25.21 -22.53 -2.82
CA THR A 502 -24.95 -23.83 -3.46
C THR A 502 -23.51 -23.90 -3.95
N ARG A 503 -23.04 -22.85 -4.61
CA ARG A 503 -21.67 -22.77 -5.12
C ARG A 503 -20.63 -22.81 -4.00
N LEU A 504 -20.84 -22.04 -2.92
CA LEU A 504 -19.96 -22.03 -1.74
C LEU A 504 -19.95 -23.38 -1.01
N TRP A 505 -21.04 -24.13 -1.08
CA TRP A 505 -21.09 -25.49 -0.54
C TRP A 505 -20.29 -26.49 -1.38
N TYR A 506 -20.38 -26.41 -2.70
CA TYR A 506 -19.72 -27.40 -3.58
C TYR A 506 -18.26 -27.09 -3.86
N THR A 507 -17.86 -25.82 -3.97
CA THR A 507 -16.47 -25.46 -4.32
C THR A 507 -15.57 -25.37 -3.10
N PRO A 508 -15.71 -24.40 -2.15
CA PRO A 508 -14.90 -24.47 -0.93
C PRO A 508 -15.46 -25.45 0.11
N GLY A 509 -16.73 -25.88 0.00
CA GLY A 509 -17.37 -26.78 0.98
C GLY A 509 -17.79 -26.08 2.26
N ILE A 510 -18.19 -24.80 2.16
CA ILE A 510 -18.56 -23.99 3.32
C ILE A 510 -20.04 -23.57 3.28
N LEU A 511 -20.68 -23.57 4.45
CA LEU A 511 -22.05 -23.09 4.63
C LEU A 511 -21.99 -21.67 5.22
N VAL A 512 -22.56 -20.70 4.51
CA VAL A 512 -22.74 -19.33 5.02
C VAL A 512 -24.00 -19.29 5.88
N SER A 513 -23.85 -18.87 7.13
CA SER A 513 -24.95 -18.81 8.09
C SER A 513 -25.88 -17.63 7.86
N ARG A 514 -25.34 -16.52 7.38
CA ARG A 514 -26.09 -15.28 7.07
C ARG A 514 -25.48 -14.60 5.85
N MET A 515 -26.33 -14.23 4.88
CA MET A 515 -26.01 -13.36 3.76
C MET A 515 -26.88 -12.11 3.89
N LEU A 516 -26.26 -10.94 3.88
CA LEU A 516 -26.96 -9.66 3.99
C LEU A 516 -26.55 -8.74 2.84
N LEU A 517 -27.57 -8.12 2.24
CA LEU A 517 -27.36 -7.01 1.33
C LEU A 517 -27.24 -5.73 2.15
N VAL A 518 -26.23 -4.92 1.85
CA VAL A 518 -26.03 -3.61 2.49
C VAL A 518 -25.99 -2.52 1.43
N PRO A 519 -26.39 -1.27 1.78
CA PRO A 519 -26.40 -0.15 0.82
C PRO A 519 -25.02 0.12 0.21
N GLU A 520 -25.01 0.84 -0.90
CA GLU A 520 -23.80 1.37 -1.52
C GLU A 520 -22.97 2.17 -0.51
N ARG A 521 -21.66 1.94 -0.46
CA ARG A 521 -20.68 2.59 0.46
C ARG A 521 -20.93 2.36 1.95
N ALA A 522 -21.65 1.31 2.28
CA ALA A 522 -21.87 0.93 3.66
C ALA A 522 -20.69 0.16 4.27
N LEU A 523 -19.97 -0.63 3.46
CA LEU A 523 -18.82 -1.38 3.95
C LEU A 523 -17.64 -0.45 4.25
N PRO A 524 -17.07 -0.52 5.46
CA PRO A 524 -15.87 0.23 5.81
C PRO A 524 -14.69 -0.13 4.92
N VAL A 525 -14.03 0.90 4.40
CA VAL A 525 -12.82 0.77 3.60
C VAL A 525 -11.71 1.65 4.16
N THR A 526 -10.47 1.24 3.93
CA THR A 526 -9.30 2.08 4.19
C THR A 526 -9.26 3.26 3.22
N THR A 527 -8.37 4.20 3.47
CA THR A 527 -8.13 5.34 2.57
C THR A 527 -7.58 4.93 1.21
N SER A 528 -7.01 3.72 1.10
CA SER A 528 -6.58 3.10 -0.16
C SER A 528 -7.69 2.31 -0.86
N GLY A 529 -8.89 2.24 -0.29
CA GLY A 529 -10.03 1.52 -0.85
C GLY A 529 -10.13 0.04 -0.44
N LYS A 530 -9.21 -0.48 0.39
CA LYS A 530 -9.25 -1.85 0.88
C LYS A 530 -10.36 -2.04 1.91
N LEU A 531 -11.09 -3.15 1.85
CA LEU A 531 -12.09 -3.52 2.84
C LEU A 531 -11.49 -3.70 4.24
N GLN A 532 -12.18 -3.15 5.24
CA GLN A 532 -11.82 -3.31 6.66
C GLN A 532 -12.72 -4.38 7.30
N ARG A 533 -12.31 -5.65 7.20
CA ARG A 533 -13.11 -6.81 7.67
C ARG A 533 -13.45 -6.71 9.16
N ASP A 534 -12.49 -6.40 10.02
CA ASP A 534 -12.73 -6.29 11.45
C ASP A 534 -13.71 -5.16 11.77
N ARG A 535 -13.60 -4.01 11.08
CA ARG A 535 -14.53 -2.90 11.24
C ARG A 535 -15.93 -3.24 10.72
N SER A 536 -16.02 -3.95 9.58
CA SER A 536 -17.30 -4.45 9.06
C SER A 536 -17.98 -5.39 10.05
N ARG A 537 -17.20 -6.26 10.71
CA ARG A 537 -17.69 -7.14 11.78
C ARG A 537 -18.19 -6.33 12.98
N GLU A 538 -17.45 -5.29 13.42
CA GLU A 538 -17.88 -4.41 14.52
C GLU A 538 -19.18 -3.69 14.19
N CYS A 539 -19.29 -3.07 13.00
CA CYS A 539 -20.51 -2.39 12.55
C CYS A 539 -21.70 -3.35 12.47
N PHE A 540 -21.45 -4.60 12.02
CA PHE A 540 -22.49 -5.63 12.00
C PHE A 540 -22.98 -5.97 13.41
N LEU A 541 -22.08 -6.16 14.37
CA LEU A 541 -22.41 -6.45 15.76
C LEU A 541 -23.13 -5.27 16.45
N ALA A 542 -22.79 -4.04 16.05
CA ALA A 542 -23.45 -2.82 16.54
C ALA A 542 -24.83 -2.58 15.88
N GLY A 543 -25.22 -3.38 14.89
CA GLY A 543 -26.48 -3.19 14.15
C GLY A 543 -26.49 -1.96 13.26
N GLU A 544 -25.31 -1.49 12.82
CA GLU A 544 -25.18 -0.27 12.01
C GLU A 544 -25.57 -0.48 10.54
N PHE A 545 -25.70 -1.72 10.08
CA PHE A 545 -26.13 -2.01 8.70
C PHE A 545 -27.66 -2.09 8.64
N SER A 546 -28.27 -1.15 7.91
CA SER A 546 -29.67 -1.27 7.50
C SER A 546 -29.80 -2.38 6.46
N HIS A 547 -30.75 -3.29 6.65
CA HIS A 547 -31.12 -4.29 5.64
C HIS A 547 -31.77 -3.58 4.45
N VAL A 548 -31.36 -3.93 3.24
CA VAL A 548 -31.96 -3.45 1.98
C VAL A 548 -32.82 -4.58 1.40
#